data_208f2b47ef10629707b9138b007857aa
#
_entry.id   208f2b47ef10629707b9138b007857aa
#
_cell.length_a   1.000
_cell.length_b   1.000
_cell.length_c   1.000
_cell.angle_alpha   90.00
_cell.angle_beta   90.00
_cell.angle_gamma   90.00
#
_symmetry.space_group_name_H-M   'P 1'
#
loop_
_entity.id
_entity.type
_entity.pdbx_description
1 polymer ?
#
loop_
_entity_poly.entity_id
_entity_poly.type
_entity_poly.pdbx_seq_one_letter_code
_entity_poly.pdbx_strand_id
1 'polypeptide(L)'
;MHKPNSISIGIIGCGAIGETLARALDEGLVGNAVLTILFDRNIAKAKALAESLEKRPFVASSFEEFLGHEALDLVVEAASQQAVRDYGIRILEVGKDLMIMSVGALVDQGLFQALKVAAEGKGRKIYIPSGAIGGLDALKAAVLRRIDEVTLTVRKPPAALRDASHSIKSLGFELESIKTPTIVFEGPASEACRLFPSNVNVAAALSLASLGTERTKVRVMVDPSIKENVHKIFVKGEFGEFLFEAHNVPSPKKASTSYLAALSAIATLKKITETIIIG
;
A
#
# COMPACT_ATOMS: atom_id res chain seq x y z
N MET A 1 -5.00 30.59 -5.17
CA MET A 1 -5.46 30.44 -6.58
C MET A 1 -5.21 28.98 -6.96
N HIS A 2 -6.28 28.18 -7.17
CA HIS A 2 -6.13 26.84 -7.77
C HIS A 2 -5.59 27.02 -9.20
N LYS A 3 -4.45 26.35 -9.50
CA LYS A 3 -4.02 26.23 -10.89
C LYS A 3 -5.12 25.47 -11.65
N PRO A 4 -5.54 25.92 -12.84
CA PRO A 4 -6.44 25.12 -13.66
C PRO A 4 -5.80 23.75 -13.88
N ASN A 5 -6.48 22.67 -13.52
CA ASN A 5 -6.06 21.25 -13.53
C ASN A 5 -5.32 20.74 -12.29
N SER A 6 -5.44 21.35 -11.11
CA SER A 6 -4.94 20.72 -9.87
C SER A 6 -5.88 19.61 -9.40
N ILE A 7 -5.32 18.46 -9.02
CA ILE A 7 -6.07 17.35 -8.44
C ILE A 7 -6.16 17.54 -6.93
N SER A 8 -7.38 17.60 -6.42
CA SER A 8 -7.66 17.67 -4.96
C SER A 8 -7.61 16.30 -4.31
N ILE A 9 -6.76 16.18 -3.31
CA ILE A 9 -6.51 14.90 -2.61
C ILE A 9 -7.00 14.98 -1.18
N GLY A 10 -7.77 13.96 -0.78
CA GLY A 10 -8.09 13.67 0.61
C GLY A 10 -7.32 12.46 1.11
N ILE A 11 -6.88 12.48 2.36
CA ILE A 11 -6.18 11.34 2.98
C ILE A 11 -7.00 10.79 4.15
N ILE A 12 -7.26 9.49 4.11
CA ILE A 12 -7.82 8.70 5.23
C ILE A 12 -6.68 7.99 5.93
N GLY A 13 -6.47 8.32 7.21
CA GLY A 13 -5.38 7.77 8.02
C GLY A 13 -4.17 8.69 8.11
N CYS A 14 -3.93 9.23 9.29
CA CYS A 14 -2.82 10.14 9.61
C CYS A 14 -1.66 9.41 10.32
N GLY A 15 -1.42 8.15 9.95
CA GLY A 15 -0.29 7.35 10.42
C GLY A 15 0.99 7.64 9.64
N ALA A 16 2.01 6.75 9.76
CA ALA A 16 3.32 6.94 9.14
C ALA A 16 3.26 7.19 7.63
N ILE A 17 2.43 6.43 6.88
CA ILE A 17 2.29 6.61 5.43
C ILE A 17 1.50 7.88 5.12
N GLY A 18 0.34 8.07 5.75
CA GLY A 18 -0.52 9.23 5.50
C GLY A 18 0.19 10.56 5.81
N GLU A 19 0.96 10.63 6.90
CA GLU A 19 1.75 11.80 7.22
C GLU A 19 2.86 12.06 6.19
N THR A 20 3.57 11.01 5.74
CA THR A 20 4.61 11.18 4.71
C THR A 20 4.01 11.71 3.42
N LEU A 21 2.83 11.23 3.01
CA LEU A 21 2.10 11.71 1.84
C LEU A 21 1.60 13.15 2.02
N ALA A 22 1.04 13.46 3.20
CA ALA A 22 0.55 14.80 3.50
C ALA A 22 1.68 15.85 3.42
N ARG A 23 2.85 15.53 3.98
CA ARG A 23 4.04 16.42 3.89
C ARG A 23 4.53 16.57 2.45
N ALA A 24 4.61 15.49 1.68
CA ALA A 24 5.02 15.57 0.27
C ALA A 24 4.07 16.44 -0.58
N LEU A 25 2.77 16.40 -0.30
CA LEU A 25 1.77 17.26 -0.94
C LEU A 25 1.90 18.72 -0.48
N ASP A 26 2.17 18.94 0.79
CA ASP A 26 2.37 20.28 1.37
C ASP A 26 3.62 20.95 0.81
N GLU A 27 4.71 20.21 0.68
CA GLU A 27 5.99 20.62 0.09
C GLU A 27 5.94 20.78 -1.44
N GLY A 28 4.83 20.42 -2.08
CA GLY A 28 4.67 20.53 -3.54
C GLY A 28 5.43 19.48 -4.35
N LEU A 29 5.82 18.37 -3.74
CA LEU A 29 6.58 17.28 -4.40
C LEU A 29 5.72 16.43 -5.35
N VAL A 30 4.41 16.64 -5.40
CA VAL A 30 3.44 15.81 -6.14
C VAL A 30 2.82 16.57 -7.33
N GLY A 31 3.63 17.36 -8.02
CA GLY A 31 3.18 18.08 -9.23
C GLY A 31 1.97 18.99 -8.97
N ASN A 32 0.88 18.81 -9.73
CA ASN A 32 -0.34 19.61 -9.61
C ASN A 32 -1.37 19.03 -8.61
N ALA A 33 -0.94 18.26 -7.62
CA ALA A 33 -1.81 17.75 -6.57
C ALA A 33 -1.83 18.67 -5.34
N VAL A 34 -2.99 18.80 -4.70
CA VAL A 34 -3.18 19.63 -3.51
C VAL A 34 -3.88 18.80 -2.43
N LEU A 35 -3.34 18.79 -1.22
CA LEU A 35 -3.99 18.20 -0.06
C LEU A 35 -5.10 19.15 0.43
N THR A 36 -6.34 18.71 0.40
CA THR A 36 -7.49 19.54 0.78
C THR A 36 -8.12 19.12 2.10
N ILE A 37 -8.12 17.82 2.40
CA ILE A 37 -8.82 17.30 3.56
C ILE A 37 -8.13 16.07 4.15
N LEU A 38 -8.14 15.97 5.48
CA LEU A 38 -7.67 14.84 6.27
C LEU A 38 -8.80 14.21 7.07
N PHE A 39 -8.79 12.90 7.19
CA PHE A 39 -9.65 12.15 8.09
C PHE A 39 -8.88 11.04 8.81
N ASP A 40 -9.02 10.95 10.12
CA ASP A 40 -8.57 9.82 10.94
C ASP A 40 -9.61 9.58 12.03
N ARG A 41 -9.87 8.30 12.36
CA ARG A 41 -10.76 7.95 13.49
C ARG A 41 -10.30 8.57 14.81
N ASN A 42 -8.98 8.76 14.96
CA ASN A 42 -8.42 9.59 16.02
C ASN A 42 -8.26 11.03 15.49
N ILE A 43 -9.31 11.84 15.67
CA ILE A 43 -9.35 13.23 15.20
C ILE A 43 -8.18 14.08 15.73
N ALA A 44 -7.66 13.78 16.91
CA ALA A 44 -6.51 14.50 17.47
C ALA A 44 -5.25 14.30 16.61
N LYS A 45 -5.07 13.11 16.04
CA LYS A 45 -3.99 12.83 15.08
C LYS A 45 -4.12 13.66 13.79
N ALA A 46 -5.33 13.72 13.22
CA ALA A 46 -5.57 14.49 12.01
C ALA A 46 -5.35 15.99 12.26
N LYS A 47 -5.82 16.52 13.38
CA LYS A 47 -5.60 17.92 13.78
C LYS A 47 -4.11 18.24 13.96
N ALA A 48 -3.38 17.41 14.72
CA ALA A 48 -1.96 17.61 14.94
C ALA A 48 -1.16 17.58 13.61
N LEU A 49 -1.54 16.69 12.67
CA LEU A 49 -0.93 16.67 11.36
C LEU A 49 -1.26 17.95 10.57
N ALA A 50 -2.53 18.35 10.48
CA ALA A 50 -2.93 19.56 9.75
C ALA A 50 -2.26 20.82 10.29
N GLU A 51 -2.14 20.96 11.61
CA GLU A 51 -1.45 22.08 12.27
C GLU A 51 0.06 22.12 11.96
N SER A 52 0.67 20.96 11.69
CA SER A 52 2.10 20.84 11.35
C SER A 52 2.42 21.13 9.88
N LEU A 53 1.40 21.31 9.04
CA LEU A 53 1.53 21.59 7.61
C LEU A 53 1.32 23.09 7.33
N GLU A 54 2.02 23.62 6.31
CA GLU A 54 1.89 25.03 5.93
C GLU A 54 0.51 25.37 5.40
N LYS A 55 -0.05 24.51 4.54
CA LYS A 55 -1.35 24.72 3.86
C LYS A 55 -2.56 24.42 4.73
N ARG A 56 -2.36 23.84 5.92
CA ARG A 56 -3.42 23.56 6.90
C ARG A 56 -4.69 23.00 6.27
N PRO A 57 -4.67 21.76 5.73
CA PRO A 57 -5.84 21.15 5.11
C PRO A 57 -7.01 21.05 6.11
N PHE A 58 -8.22 21.01 5.60
CA PHE A 58 -9.40 20.79 6.44
C PHE A 58 -9.31 19.44 7.17
N VAL A 59 -9.84 19.38 8.39
CA VAL A 59 -9.89 18.14 9.18
C VAL A 59 -11.34 17.74 9.39
N ALA A 60 -11.75 16.67 8.73
CA ALA A 60 -13.09 16.14 8.88
C ALA A 60 -13.30 15.46 10.23
N SER A 61 -14.45 15.71 10.86
CA SER A 61 -14.87 15.09 12.11
C SER A 61 -15.54 13.73 11.91
N SER A 62 -16.04 13.46 10.70
CA SER A 62 -16.68 12.21 10.30
C SER A 62 -16.30 11.85 8.88
N PHE A 63 -16.54 10.58 8.51
CA PHE A 63 -16.34 10.14 7.13
C PHE A 63 -17.34 10.80 6.17
N GLU A 64 -18.55 11.08 6.60
CA GLU A 64 -19.57 11.79 5.85
C GLU A 64 -19.11 13.21 5.48
N GLU A 65 -18.57 13.94 6.45
CA GLU A 65 -17.99 15.26 6.23
C GLU A 65 -16.78 15.20 5.30
N PHE A 66 -15.91 14.19 5.46
CA PHE A 66 -14.77 13.96 4.56
C PHE A 66 -15.24 13.74 3.12
N LEU A 67 -16.20 12.84 2.93
CA LEU A 67 -16.68 12.46 1.60
C LEU A 67 -17.48 13.54 0.91
N GLY A 68 -18.19 14.38 1.69
CA GLY A 68 -18.95 15.52 1.23
C GLY A 68 -18.11 16.74 0.82
N HIS A 69 -16.78 16.69 0.95
CA HIS A 69 -15.92 17.80 0.55
C HIS A 69 -15.94 18.00 -0.96
N GLU A 70 -16.52 19.13 -1.42
CA GLU A 70 -16.86 19.37 -2.84
C GLU A 70 -15.65 19.29 -3.79
N ALA A 71 -14.49 19.79 -3.35
CA ALA A 71 -13.29 19.86 -4.18
C ALA A 71 -12.51 18.51 -4.26
N LEU A 72 -13.03 17.43 -3.68
CA LEU A 72 -12.29 16.15 -3.59
C LEU A 72 -12.36 15.37 -4.91
N ASP A 73 -11.21 15.07 -5.50
CA ASP A 73 -11.07 14.29 -6.74
C ASP A 73 -10.60 12.86 -6.47
N LEU A 74 -9.62 12.71 -5.59
CA LEU A 74 -8.96 11.44 -5.27
C LEU A 74 -8.81 11.26 -3.76
N VAL A 75 -9.15 10.08 -3.28
CA VAL A 75 -8.95 9.68 -1.89
C VAL A 75 -7.78 8.71 -1.80
N VAL A 76 -6.86 8.99 -0.88
CA VAL A 76 -5.80 8.05 -0.50
C VAL A 76 -6.17 7.38 0.82
N GLU A 77 -6.40 6.08 0.78
CA GLU A 77 -6.55 5.27 1.98
C GLU A 77 -5.16 4.82 2.48
N ALA A 78 -4.76 5.29 3.65
CA ALA A 78 -3.50 4.98 4.33
C ALA A 78 -3.70 4.60 5.81
N ALA A 79 -4.82 3.96 6.13
CA ALA A 79 -5.26 3.65 7.49
C ALA A 79 -5.18 2.14 7.81
N SER A 80 -6.06 1.33 7.20
CA SER A 80 -6.15 -0.12 7.47
C SER A 80 -6.98 -0.85 6.42
N GLN A 81 -6.83 -2.19 6.37
CA GLN A 81 -7.69 -3.05 5.55
C GLN A 81 -9.18 -2.87 5.88
N GLN A 82 -9.52 -2.60 7.16
CA GLN A 82 -10.90 -2.32 7.56
C GLN A 82 -11.41 -1.01 6.96
N ALA A 83 -10.57 0.02 6.88
CA ALA A 83 -10.96 1.29 6.24
C ALA A 83 -11.27 1.12 4.75
N VAL A 84 -10.56 0.23 4.04
CA VAL A 84 -10.90 -0.14 2.65
C VAL A 84 -12.29 -0.75 2.57
N ARG A 85 -12.64 -1.69 3.49
CA ARG A 85 -13.96 -2.32 3.55
C ARG A 85 -15.07 -1.33 3.86
N ASP A 86 -14.82 -0.46 4.83
CA ASP A 86 -15.85 0.48 5.33
C ASP A 86 -16.13 1.62 4.34
N TYR A 87 -15.10 2.08 3.62
CA TYR A 87 -15.16 3.33 2.88
C TYR A 87 -14.95 3.19 1.37
N GLY A 88 -14.23 2.16 0.91
CA GLY A 88 -13.75 2.07 -0.47
C GLY A 88 -14.85 2.15 -1.52
N ILE A 89 -15.91 1.36 -1.38
CA ILE A 89 -17.05 1.34 -2.31
C ILE A 89 -17.74 2.71 -2.32
N ARG A 90 -18.02 3.28 -1.15
CA ARG A 90 -18.71 4.57 -1.00
C ARG A 90 -17.93 5.71 -1.67
N ILE A 91 -16.60 5.72 -1.59
CA ILE A 91 -15.73 6.70 -2.25
C ILE A 91 -15.93 6.64 -3.77
N LEU A 92 -15.93 5.44 -4.34
CA LEU A 92 -16.08 5.23 -5.77
C LEU A 92 -17.50 5.58 -6.25
N GLU A 93 -18.53 5.21 -5.48
CA GLU A 93 -19.94 5.47 -5.79
C GLU A 93 -20.29 6.97 -5.87
N VAL A 94 -19.63 7.81 -5.06
CA VAL A 94 -19.79 9.27 -5.17
C VAL A 94 -18.88 9.91 -6.24
N GLY A 95 -18.23 9.08 -7.06
CA GLY A 95 -17.47 9.54 -8.22
C GLY A 95 -16.09 10.09 -7.88
N LYS A 96 -15.41 9.58 -6.85
CA LYS A 96 -14.02 9.92 -6.53
C LYS A 96 -13.10 8.74 -6.90
N ASP A 97 -11.87 9.05 -7.33
CA ASP A 97 -10.84 8.04 -7.52
C ASP A 97 -10.31 7.56 -6.16
N LEU A 98 -9.79 6.35 -6.10
CA LEU A 98 -9.32 5.75 -4.86
C LEU A 98 -7.89 5.19 -5.01
N MET A 99 -6.96 5.61 -4.14
CA MET A 99 -5.67 4.96 -3.97
C MET A 99 -5.68 4.13 -2.69
N ILE A 100 -5.29 2.86 -2.77
CA ILE A 100 -5.31 1.92 -1.65
C ILE A 100 -3.88 1.58 -1.22
N MET A 101 -3.51 1.94 0.02
CA MET A 101 -2.25 1.52 0.64
C MET A 101 -2.39 0.22 1.41
N SER A 102 -3.57 -0.06 1.95
CA SER A 102 -3.88 -1.30 2.68
C SER A 102 -4.29 -2.42 1.73
N VAL A 103 -3.42 -2.69 0.74
CA VAL A 103 -3.68 -3.59 -0.40
C VAL A 103 -4.08 -5.01 0.02
N GLY A 104 -3.65 -5.46 1.20
CA GLY A 104 -4.07 -6.75 1.77
C GLY A 104 -5.59 -6.94 1.88
N ALA A 105 -6.38 -5.86 1.93
CA ALA A 105 -7.84 -5.96 1.89
C ALA A 105 -8.37 -6.57 0.60
N LEU A 106 -7.64 -6.39 -0.52
CA LEU A 106 -8.04 -6.84 -1.85
C LEU A 106 -7.79 -8.33 -2.12
N VAL A 107 -7.24 -9.05 -1.16
CA VAL A 107 -7.17 -10.52 -1.17
C VAL A 107 -8.58 -11.13 -1.04
N ASP A 108 -9.48 -10.42 -0.41
CA ASP A 108 -10.91 -10.73 -0.40
C ASP A 108 -11.49 -10.47 -1.81
N GLN A 109 -11.76 -11.56 -2.54
CA GLN A 109 -12.24 -11.51 -3.92
C GLN A 109 -13.62 -10.83 -4.04
N GLY A 110 -14.50 -10.99 -3.03
CA GLY A 110 -15.79 -10.33 -2.99
C GLY A 110 -15.64 -8.81 -2.92
N LEU A 111 -14.79 -8.32 -2.01
CA LEU A 111 -14.47 -6.90 -1.89
C LEU A 111 -13.80 -6.35 -3.16
N PHE A 112 -12.83 -7.10 -3.70
CA PHE A 112 -12.12 -6.68 -4.92
C PHE A 112 -13.08 -6.50 -6.09
N GLN A 113 -13.99 -7.45 -6.33
CA GLN A 113 -14.99 -7.37 -7.40
C GLN A 113 -15.99 -6.24 -7.15
N ALA A 114 -16.45 -6.05 -5.92
CA ALA A 114 -17.38 -4.97 -5.58
C ALA A 114 -16.74 -3.58 -5.83
N LEU A 115 -15.48 -3.38 -5.43
CA LEU A 115 -14.72 -2.15 -5.71
C LEU A 115 -14.54 -1.94 -7.21
N LYS A 116 -14.20 -2.99 -7.96
CA LYS A 116 -14.06 -2.93 -9.42
C LYS A 116 -15.35 -2.49 -10.10
N VAL A 117 -16.47 -3.13 -9.76
CA VAL A 117 -17.80 -2.78 -10.30
C VAL A 117 -18.18 -1.34 -9.97
N ALA A 118 -17.95 -0.89 -8.73
CA ALA A 118 -18.23 0.49 -8.33
C ALA A 118 -17.38 1.50 -9.12
N ALA A 119 -16.10 1.21 -9.32
CA ALA A 119 -15.20 2.05 -10.11
C ALA A 119 -15.63 2.13 -11.58
N GLU A 120 -15.90 0.98 -12.22
CA GLU A 120 -16.35 0.88 -13.61
C GLU A 120 -17.68 1.62 -13.82
N GLY A 121 -18.65 1.41 -12.91
CA GLY A 121 -19.97 2.04 -12.98
C GLY A 121 -19.96 3.58 -12.88
N LYS A 122 -18.90 4.15 -12.33
CA LYS A 122 -18.72 5.62 -12.21
C LYS A 122 -17.60 6.16 -13.09
N GLY A 123 -16.92 5.32 -13.89
CA GLY A 123 -15.75 5.74 -14.67
C GLY A 123 -14.60 6.22 -13.81
N ARG A 124 -14.44 5.64 -12.61
CA ARG A 124 -13.37 6.00 -11.67
C ARG A 124 -12.25 4.97 -11.69
N LYS A 125 -11.12 5.33 -11.11
CA LYS A 125 -9.92 4.51 -11.07
C LYS A 125 -9.57 4.11 -9.64
N ILE A 126 -9.04 2.89 -9.51
CA ILE A 126 -8.40 2.41 -8.29
C ILE A 126 -6.90 2.32 -8.56
N TYR A 127 -6.12 3.02 -7.74
CA TYR A 127 -4.65 3.02 -7.82
C TYR A 127 -4.08 2.16 -6.71
N ILE A 128 -3.21 1.24 -7.09
CA ILE A 128 -2.48 0.35 -6.17
C ILE A 128 -0.98 0.61 -6.37
N PRO A 129 -0.33 1.37 -5.48
CA PRO A 129 1.11 1.59 -5.55
C PRO A 129 1.90 0.30 -5.37
N SER A 130 3.11 0.24 -5.92
CA SER A 130 3.98 -0.94 -5.80
C SER A 130 4.39 -1.25 -4.35
N GLY A 131 4.27 -0.27 -3.45
CA GLY A 131 4.72 -0.42 -2.08
C GLY A 131 6.25 -0.50 -2.00
N ALA A 132 6.75 -1.45 -1.23
CA ALA A 132 8.18 -1.63 -0.98
C ALA A 132 8.85 -2.59 -1.98
N ILE A 133 8.28 -2.76 -3.17
CA ILE A 133 8.79 -3.63 -4.24
C ILE A 133 8.87 -2.86 -5.57
N GLY A 134 9.61 -3.40 -6.54
CA GLY A 134 9.68 -2.92 -7.90
C GLY A 134 9.42 -4.03 -8.91
N GLY A 135 9.60 -3.75 -10.20
CA GLY A 135 9.44 -4.73 -11.27
C GLY A 135 7.98 -5.06 -11.60
N LEU A 136 6.98 -4.33 -11.05
CA LEU A 136 5.57 -4.56 -11.36
C LEU A 136 5.20 -4.19 -12.81
N ASP A 137 5.91 -3.26 -13.41
CA ASP A 137 5.80 -2.92 -14.83
C ASP A 137 6.25 -4.08 -15.71
N ALA A 138 7.43 -4.64 -15.44
CA ALA A 138 7.93 -5.85 -16.11
C ALA A 138 6.97 -7.04 -15.91
N LEU A 139 6.45 -7.22 -14.69
CA LEU A 139 5.48 -8.27 -14.38
C LEU A 139 4.18 -8.11 -15.17
N LYS A 140 3.62 -6.89 -15.22
CA LYS A 140 2.41 -6.61 -16.02
C LYS A 140 2.60 -6.87 -17.52
N ALA A 141 3.81 -6.67 -18.03
CA ALA A 141 4.15 -7.08 -19.41
C ALA A 141 4.27 -8.61 -19.54
N ALA A 142 4.92 -9.25 -18.58
CA ALA A 142 5.14 -10.69 -18.57
C ALA A 142 3.85 -11.53 -18.53
N VAL A 143 2.83 -11.08 -17.78
CA VAL A 143 1.53 -11.80 -17.68
C VAL A 143 0.71 -11.83 -18.98
N LEU A 144 1.13 -11.11 -20.02
CA LEU A 144 0.58 -11.26 -21.37
C LEU A 144 0.94 -12.61 -22.01
N ARG A 145 1.85 -13.35 -21.41
CA ARG A 145 2.25 -14.72 -21.77
C ARG A 145 2.13 -15.61 -20.52
N ARG A 146 2.35 -16.92 -20.69
CA ARG A 146 2.28 -17.87 -19.59
C ARG A 146 3.35 -17.57 -18.55
N ILE A 147 2.93 -17.46 -17.31
CA ILE A 147 3.79 -17.39 -16.14
C ILE A 147 3.79 -18.75 -15.44
N ASP A 148 4.96 -19.29 -15.20
CA ASP A 148 5.17 -20.58 -14.54
C ASP A 148 5.32 -20.41 -13.02
N GLU A 149 6.02 -19.36 -12.56
CA GLU A 149 6.31 -19.11 -11.16
C GLU A 149 6.34 -17.62 -10.82
N VAL A 150 5.72 -17.27 -9.69
CA VAL A 150 5.88 -15.98 -9.01
C VAL A 150 6.12 -16.24 -7.54
N THR A 151 7.31 -15.87 -7.06
CA THR A 151 7.69 -16.04 -5.65
C THR A 151 8.13 -14.71 -5.05
N LEU A 152 7.55 -14.35 -3.90
CA LEU A 152 7.96 -13.24 -3.04
C LEU A 152 8.62 -13.78 -1.79
N THR A 153 9.85 -13.37 -1.51
CA THR A 153 10.49 -13.57 -0.20
C THR A 153 10.51 -12.23 0.55
N VAL A 154 9.86 -12.21 1.72
CA VAL A 154 9.87 -11.09 2.66
C VAL A 154 10.81 -11.48 3.80
N ARG A 155 11.95 -10.80 3.90
CA ARG A 155 12.94 -11.02 4.95
C ARG A 155 13.03 -9.80 5.83
N LYS A 156 12.83 -9.98 7.14
CA LYS A 156 12.74 -8.86 8.09
C LYS A 156 13.48 -9.16 9.40
N PRO A 157 14.02 -8.13 10.07
CA PRO A 157 14.53 -8.29 11.42
C PRO A 157 13.39 -8.58 12.41
N PRO A 158 13.65 -9.25 13.55
CA PRO A 158 12.62 -9.55 14.55
C PRO A 158 11.80 -8.33 14.99
N ALA A 159 12.44 -7.18 15.15
CA ALA A 159 11.79 -5.94 15.56
C ALA A 159 10.68 -5.49 14.61
N ALA A 160 10.81 -5.75 13.31
CA ALA A 160 9.82 -5.39 12.28
C ALA A 160 8.64 -6.37 12.20
N LEU A 161 8.72 -7.52 12.88
CA LEU A 161 7.70 -8.58 12.90
C LEU A 161 6.99 -8.70 14.26
N ARG A 162 7.23 -7.79 15.21
CA ARG A 162 6.57 -7.81 16.52
C ARG A 162 5.05 -7.80 16.42
N ASP A 163 4.48 -7.03 15.49
CA ASP A 163 3.04 -6.96 15.24
C ASP A 163 2.45 -8.32 14.78
N ALA A 164 3.31 -9.23 14.30
CA ALA A 164 2.97 -10.57 13.83
C ALA A 164 3.42 -11.68 14.80
N SER A 165 3.89 -11.34 16.01
CA SER A 165 4.42 -12.33 16.97
C SER A 165 3.42 -13.43 17.31
N HIS A 166 2.14 -13.09 17.44
CA HIS A 166 1.08 -14.08 17.67
C HIS A 166 0.93 -15.07 16.50
N SER A 167 0.94 -14.59 15.26
CA SER A 167 0.88 -15.45 14.07
C SER A 167 2.14 -16.33 13.96
N ILE A 168 3.32 -15.78 14.25
CA ILE A 168 4.59 -16.53 14.26
C ILE A 168 4.54 -17.63 15.32
N LYS A 169 4.00 -17.34 16.50
CA LYS A 169 3.81 -18.33 17.57
C LYS A 169 2.83 -19.43 17.17
N SER A 170 1.73 -19.09 16.51
CA SER A 170 0.77 -20.11 16.03
C SER A 170 1.35 -21.04 14.96
N LEU A 171 2.43 -20.61 14.29
CA LEU A 171 3.20 -21.42 13.34
C LEU A 171 4.31 -22.25 14.01
N GLY A 172 4.41 -22.24 15.34
CA GLY A 172 5.37 -23.02 16.11
C GLY A 172 6.72 -22.35 16.35
N PHE A 173 6.84 -21.03 16.13
CA PHE A 173 8.07 -20.29 16.34
C PHE A 173 7.91 -19.26 17.47
N GLU A 174 8.97 -19.10 18.28
CA GLU A 174 9.08 -17.99 19.24
C GLU A 174 10.03 -16.93 18.65
N LEU A 175 9.50 -15.75 18.35
CA LEU A 175 10.21 -14.69 17.62
C LEU A 175 11.55 -14.31 18.28
N GLU A 176 11.58 -14.23 19.60
CA GLU A 176 12.76 -13.87 20.41
C GLU A 176 13.82 -14.97 20.46
N SER A 177 13.44 -16.21 20.18
CA SER A 177 14.35 -17.36 20.17
C SER A 177 15.08 -17.55 18.84
N ILE A 178 14.63 -16.90 17.77
CA ILE A 178 15.23 -17.01 16.44
C ILE A 178 16.57 -16.27 16.41
N LYS A 179 17.67 -17.00 16.25
CA LYS A 179 19.05 -16.47 16.25
C LYS A 179 19.71 -16.47 14.87
N THR A 180 19.14 -17.19 13.91
CA THR A 180 19.66 -17.32 12.53
C THR A 180 18.52 -17.07 11.54
N PRO A 181 18.82 -16.72 10.27
CA PRO A 181 17.79 -16.57 9.25
C PRO A 181 16.87 -17.79 9.16
N THR A 182 15.58 -17.62 9.45
CA THR A 182 14.61 -18.71 9.56
C THR A 182 13.35 -18.39 8.77
N ILE A 183 12.92 -19.28 7.88
CA ILE A 183 11.63 -19.19 7.21
C ILE A 183 10.56 -19.61 8.21
N VAL A 184 9.69 -18.69 8.59
CA VAL A 184 8.57 -18.92 9.53
C VAL A 184 7.26 -19.19 8.81
N PHE A 185 7.19 -18.88 7.52
CA PHE A 185 6.02 -19.17 6.68
C PHE A 185 6.44 -19.37 5.22
N GLU A 186 5.84 -20.36 4.57
CA GLU A 186 5.88 -20.55 3.12
C GLU A 186 4.50 -21.05 2.66
N GLY A 187 3.85 -20.31 1.74
CA GLY A 187 2.52 -20.64 1.27
C GLY A 187 1.99 -19.63 0.25
N PRO A 188 0.70 -19.69 -0.09
CA PRO A 188 0.06 -18.76 -1.01
C PRO A 188 -0.05 -17.35 -0.41
N ALA A 189 -0.12 -16.33 -1.28
CA ALA A 189 -0.26 -14.93 -0.85
C ALA A 189 -1.55 -14.69 -0.06
N SER A 190 -2.65 -15.42 -0.35
CA SER A 190 -3.89 -15.36 0.42
C SER A 190 -3.70 -15.66 1.89
N GLU A 191 -2.98 -16.71 2.21
CA GLU A 191 -2.68 -17.11 3.58
C GLU A 191 -1.67 -16.17 4.23
N ALA A 192 -0.61 -15.77 3.51
CA ALA A 192 0.37 -14.81 4.00
C ALA A 192 -0.30 -13.49 4.43
N CYS A 193 -1.23 -12.95 3.61
CA CYS A 193 -1.94 -11.70 3.92
C CYS A 193 -2.86 -11.84 5.13
N ARG A 194 -3.41 -13.02 5.38
CA ARG A 194 -4.22 -13.30 6.58
C ARG A 194 -3.38 -13.37 7.85
N LEU A 195 -2.24 -14.05 7.78
CA LEU A 195 -1.35 -14.25 8.94
C LEU A 195 -0.52 -12.99 9.29
N PHE A 196 -0.15 -12.19 8.28
CA PHE A 196 0.76 -11.05 8.42
C PHE A 196 0.17 -9.75 7.85
N PRO A 197 -1.03 -9.31 8.27
CA PRO A 197 -1.80 -8.24 7.60
C PRO A 197 -1.07 -6.90 7.51
N SER A 198 -0.17 -6.59 8.45
CA SER A 198 0.62 -5.35 8.46
C SER A 198 1.96 -5.47 7.73
N ASN A 199 2.36 -6.67 7.31
CA ASN A 199 3.73 -6.96 6.86
C ASN A 199 3.84 -7.37 5.39
N VAL A 200 2.74 -7.76 4.75
CA VAL A 200 2.76 -8.37 3.40
C VAL A 200 1.78 -7.72 2.40
N ASN A 201 1.46 -6.43 2.55
CA ASN A 201 0.70 -5.70 1.53
C ASN A 201 1.35 -5.81 0.13
N VAL A 202 2.67 -5.92 0.09
CA VAL A 202 3.43 -6.16 -1.15
C VAL A 202 3.08 -7.51 -1.80
N ALA A 203 2.72 -8.54 -1.01
CA ALA A 203 2.29 -9.84 -1.55
C ALA A 203 0.92 -9.72 -2.25
N ALA A 204 0.01 -8.94 -1.66
CA ALA A 204 -1.27 -8.64 -2.30
C ALA A 204 -1.06 -7.86 -3.61
N ALA A 205 -0.24 -6.79 -3.62
CA ALA A 205 0.05 -6.02 -4.82
C ALA A 205 0.70 -6.88 -5.92
N LEU A 206 1.68 -7.71 -5.57
CA LEU A 206 2.33 -8.63 -6.50
C LEU A 206 1.34 -9.66 -7.08
N SER A 207 0.50 -10.25 -6.23
CA SER A 207 -0.46 -11.27 -6.67
C SER A 207 -1.56 -10.71 -7.56
N LEU A 208 -2.05 -9.50 -7.28
CA LEU A 208 -3.02 -8.80 -8.13
C LEU A 208 -2.44 -8.44 -9.50
N ALA A 209 -1.14 -8.17 -9.56
CA ALA A 209 -0.43 -7.88 -10.81
C ALA A 209 0.01 -9.14 -11.58
N SER A 210 -0.21 -10.35 -11.05
CA SER A 210 0.31 -11.60 -11.61
C SER A 210 -0.72 -12.73 -11.63
N LEU A 211 -0.40 -13.84 -10.97
CA LEU A 211 -1.16 -15.11 -11.04
C LEU A 211 -2.35 -15.18 -10.08
N GLY A 212 -2.64 -14.12 -9.33
CA GLY A 212 -3.62 -14.12 -8.25
C GLY A 212 -3.05 -14.65 -6.93
N THR A 213 -3.85 -14.54 -5.89
CA THR A 213 -3.42 -14.77 -4.50
C THR A 213 -3.11 -16.22 -4.17
N GLU A 214 -3.76 -17.17 -4.86
CA GLU A 214 -3.56 -18.61 -4.62
C GLU A 214 -2.29 -19.17 -5.29
N ARG A 215 -1.89 -18.57 -6.42
CA ARG A 215 -0.75 -19.06 -7.21
C ARG A 215 0.54 -18.27 -6.97
N THR A 216 0.47 -17.11 -6.31
CA THR A 216 1.65 -16.36 -5.91
C THR A 216 2.19 -16.92 -4.61
N LYS A 217 3.42 -17.45 -4.66
CA LYS A 217 4.12 -18.02 -3.50
C LYS A 217 4.74 -16.93 -2.65
N VAL A 218 4.58 -17.01 -1.34
CA VAL A 218 5.18 -16.08 -0.37
C VAL A 218 5.97 -16.84 0.65
N ARG A 219 7.21 -16.37 0.90
CA ARG A 219 8.07 -16.81 2.01
C ARG A 219 8.25 -15.64 2.97
N VAL A 220 7.98 -15.84 4.25
CA VAL A 220 8.29 -14.89 5.31
C VAL A 220 9.44 -15.42 6.12
N MET A 221 10.53 -14.65 6.19
CA MET A 221 11.76 -15.01 6.89
C MET A 221 12.04 -13.97 7.99
N VAL A 222 12.26 -14.47 9.19
CA VAL A 222 12.85 -13.70 10.30
C VAL A 222 14.36 -13.78 10.20
N ASP A 223 15.04 -12.64 10.20
CA ASP A 223 16.49 -12.60 10.12
C ASP A 223 17.09 -11.61 11.12
N PRO A 224 17.71 -12.10 12.20
CA PRO A 224 18.35 -11.26 13.21
C PRO A 224 19.62 -10.53 12.72
N SER A 225 20.19 -10.94 11.60
CA SER A 225 21.47 -10.38 11.10
C SER A 225 21.30 -9.09 10.28
N ILE A 226 20.06 -8.74 9.90
CA ILE A 226 19.76 -7.56 9.09
C ILE A 226 19.05 -6.47 9.90
N LYS A 227 19.11 -5.25 9.39
CA LYS A 227 18.38 -4.09 9.95
C LYS A 227 17.32 -3.55 9.00
N GLU A 228 17.41 -3.89 7.72
CA GLU A 228 16.49 -3.49 6.66
C GLU A 228 15.34 -4.49 6.51
N ASN A 229 14.27 -4.05 5.82
CA ASN A 229 13.24 -4.95 5.30
C ASN A 229 13.63 -5.33 3.86
N VAL A 230 13.96 -6.59 3.61
CA VAL A 230 14.36 -7.07 2.29
C VAL A 230 13.18 -7.76 1.61
N HIS A 231 12.91 -7.36 0.38
CA HIS A 231 11.89 -7.97 -0.47
C HIS A 231 12.53 -8.46 -1.75
N LYS A 232 12.40 -9.76 -2.02
CA LYS A 232 12.93 -10.41 -3.22
C LYS A 232 11.80 -11.03 -4.01
N ILE A 233 11.67 -10.64 -5.29
CA ILE A 233 10.69 -11.17 -6.23
C ILE A 233 11.43 -11.97 -7.28
N PHE A 234 10.98 -13.20 -7.49
CA PHE A 234 11.40 -14.03 -8.60
C PHE A 234 10.19 -14.34 -9.48
N VAL A 235 10.33 -14.14 -10.78
CA VAL A 235 9.29 -14.44 -11.76
C VAL A 235 9.91 -15.21 -12.92
N LYS A 236 9.25 -16.29 -13.36
CA LYS A 236 9.63 -17.12 -14.49
C LYS A 236 8.44 -17.46 -15.36
N GLY A 237 8.62 -17.49 -16.66
CA GLY A 237 7.60 -17.81 -17.66
C GLY A 237 8.14 -17.85 -19.07
N GLU A 238 7.28 -17.83 -20.07
CA GLU A 238 7.65 -17.86 -21.49
C GLU A 238 8.53 -16.67 -21.91
N PHE A 239 8.42 -15.53 -21.23
CA PHE A 239 9.25 -14.34 -21.47
C PHE A 239 10.71 -14.50 -21.01
N GLY A 240 11.02 -15.55 -20.25
CA GLY A 240 12.29 -15.75 -19.53
C GLY A 240 12.09 -15.66 -18.02
N GLU A 241 13.05 -15.06 -17.31
CA GLU A 241 12.97 -14.85 -15.87
C GLU A 241 13.56 -13.50 -15.48
N PHE A 242 13.08 -12.95 -14.36
CA PHE A 242 13.71 -11.82 -13.72
C PHE A 242 13.71 -11.95 -12.20
N LEU A 243 14.69 -11.29 -11.60
CA LEU A 243 14.85 -11.14 -10.17
C LEU A 243 14.86 -9.66 -9.82
N PHE A 244 14.03 -9.26 -8.87
CA PHE A 244 14.11 -7.96 -8.25
C PHE A 244 14.35 -8.12 -6.75
N GLU A 245 15.30 -7.37 -6.19
CA GLU A 245 15.58 -7.35 -4.76
C GLU A 245 15.71 -5.92 -4.26
N ALA A 246 14.98 -5.60 -3.19
CA ALA A 246 15.01 -4.30 -2.55
C ALA A 246 15.41 -4.42 -1.06
N HIS A 247 16.43 -3.68 -0.67
CA HIS A 247 16.85 -3.50 0.70
C HIS A 247 16.25 -2.19 1.22
N ASN A 248 15.15 -2.30 1.95
CA ASN A 248 14.35 -1.13 2.32
C ASN A 248 14.69 -0.64 3.73
N VAL A 249 15.06 0.61 3.83
CA VAL A 249 15.18 1.28 5.13
C VAL A 249 13.79 1.31 5.79
N PRO A 250 13.67 0.92 7.08
CA PRO A 250 12.43 1.05 7.82
C PRO A 250 11.96 2.51 7.87
N SER A 251 10.65 2.71 7.86
CA SER A 251 10.08 4.05 8.09
C SER A 251 10.52 4.57 9.46
N PRO A 252 10.94 5.85 9.57
CA PRO A 252 11.37 6.43 10.85
C PRO A 252 10.31 6.32 11.97
N LYS A 253 9.03 6.23 11.58
CA LYS A 253 7.90 6.17 12.51
C LYS A 253 7.38 4.76 12.79
N LYS A 254 7.68 3.78 11.93
CA LYS A 254 7.17 2.41 12.07
C LYS A 254 8.11 1.40 11.41
N ALA A 255 8.87 0.66 12.21
CA ALA A 255 9.88 -0.30 11.74
C ALA A 255 9.28 -1.42 10.83
N SER A 256 8.04 -1.82 11.05
CA SER A 256 7.36 -2.82 10.23
C SER A 256 7.02 -2.33 8.83
N THR A 257 7.06 -1.00 8.57
CA THR A 257 6.76 -0.36 7.29
C THR A 257 8.08 0.08 6.63
N SER A 258 8.28 -0.29 5.38
CA SER A 258 9.41 0.19 4.57
C SER A 258 9.16 1.63 4.10
N TYR A 259 10.16 2.49 4.16
CA TYR A 259 10.04 3.89 3.72
C TYR A 259 9.65 4.00 2.24
N LEU A 260 10.20 3.10 1.39
CA LEU A 260 9.87 3.01 -0.03
C LEU A 260 8.36 2.86 -0.30
N ALA A 261 7.60 2.27 0.62
CA ALA A 261 6.15 2.12 0.44
C ALA A 261 5.43 3.48 0.38
N ALA A 262 5.81 4.43 1.22
CA ALA A 262 5.27 5.79 1.15
C ALA A 262 5.75 6.53 -0.10
N LEU A 263 7.03 6.36 -0.45
CA LEU A 263 7.61 6.97 -1.67
C LEU A 263 6.95 6.45 -2.95
N SER A 264 6.58 5.16 -2.99
CA SER A 264 5.87 4.59 -4.15
C SER A 264 4.47 5.19 -4.32
N ALA A 265 3.80 5.54 -3.23
CA ALA A 265 2.51 6.23 -3.29
C ALA A 265 2.68 7.67 -3.79
N ILE A 266 3.71 8.39 -3.33
CA ILE A 266 4.06 9.72 -3.87
C ILE A 266 4.33 9.62 -5.37
N ALA A 267 5.13 8.65 -5.81
CA ALA A 267 5.43 8.43 -7.22
C ALA A 267 4.16 8.11 -8.04
N THR A 268 3.23 7.33 -7.47
CA THR A 268 1.94 7.04 -8.14
C THR A 268 1.09 8.30 -8.27
N LEU A 269 1.02 9.15 -7.24
CA LEU A 269 0.33 10.44 -7.32
C LEU A 269 0.98 11.37 -8.35
N LYS A 270 2.32 11.43 -8.38
CA LYS A 270 3.04 12.17 -9.43
C LYS A 270 2.68 11.69 -10.82
N LYS A 271 2.68 10.38 -11.06
CA LYS A 271 2.33 9.76 -12.35
C LYS A 271 0.93 10.18 -12.83
N ILE A 272 -0.03 10.40 -11.91
CA ILE A 272 -1.38 10.86 -12.24
C ILE A 272 -1.38 12.34 -12.70
N THR A 273 -0.45 13.15 -12.20
CA THR A 273 -0.41 14.60 -12.43
C THR A 273 0.63 15.03 -13.48
N GLU A 274 1.54 14.15 -13.89
CA GLU A 274 2.61 14.45 -14.83
C GLU A 274 2.19 14.23 -16.30
N THR A 275 2.78 15.01 -17.19
CA THR A 275 2.56 14.90 -18.65
C THR A 275 3.31 13.70 -19.23
N ILE A 276 4.49 13.37 -18.68
CA ILE A 276 5.31 12.23 -19.13
C ILE A 276 5.14 11.10 -18.13
N ILE A 277 4.65 9.96 -18.62
CA ILE A 277 4.39 8.77 -17.80
C ILE A 277 5.44 7.72 -18.15
N ILE A 278 6.19 7.26 -17.14
CA ILE A 278 7.19 6.20 -17.28
C ILE A 278 6.71 4.97 -16.51
N GLY A 279 6.70 3.79 -17.18
CA GLY A 279 6.41 2.47 -16.59
C GLY A 279 4.95 2.15 -16.27
#